data_646a99afea236395ac22acd8e181a49e
#
_entry.id   646a99afea236395ac22acd8e181a49e
#
_cell.length_a   1.000
_cell.length_b   1.000
_cell.length_c   1.000
_cell.angle_alpha   90.00
_cell.angle_beta   90.00
_cell.angle_gamma   90.00
#
_symmetry.space_group_name_H-M   'P 1'
#
loop_
_entity.id
_entity.type
_entity.pdbx_description
1 polymer ?
#
loop_
_entity_poly.entity_id
_entity_poly.type
_entity_poly.pdbx_seq_one_letter_code
_entity_poly.pdbx_strand_id
1 'polypeptide(L)'
;MIVAVATRGATAAAAMSLCAVEQDVRGWRLDTGQRMETIMHVADIPNPVHTEAAWRGDRLMEGQAWVYTLDDRQIAELEALGTRFLADDPDLRFVQASDYPLDAAADAVRSWRHDVDFGRGFVLVRGLKSHLYSDALSAAIYYVLGLHMGDPIRQNEMGDLLDHVYATSDKTMDDPTALSSKVRDKLVYHSDSSDVVALMCLRGAKQGGLSCLVSGAEIYNEILRRRPDLAGLLLEPFHWDWRRQDHNAPSDTYTSPVVSVEEGVFSMYAGSLYILTAQEYPGVPKLSEDQIEVLRLFDEITYEPGMAIEMDFRPGDIQWLSNYAALHARTAFDDWPEPQRKRHLLRLWLSSHTDRPVVPGFGKNGVVQHRAQSRDGASEHPDARFSISEMSVPRLIS
;
A
#
# COMPACT_ATOMS: atom_id res chain seq x y z
N MET A 1 -7.58 -18.64 -4.60
CA MET A 1 -6.55 -17.90 -5.37
C MET A 1 -5.17 -18.48 -5.17
N ILE A 2 -4.69 -18.72 -3.95
CA ILE A 2 -3.41 -19.45 -3.66
C ILE A 2 -3.33 -20.76 -4.47
N VAL A 3 -4.41 -21.54 -4.53
CA VAL A 3 -4.48 -22.79 -5.31
C VAL A 3 -4.41 -22.56 -6.83
N ALA A 4 -4.87 -21.40 -7.33
CA ALA A 4 -4.83 -21.11 -8.76
C ALA A 4 -3.44 -20.62 -9.22
N VAL A 5 -2.67 -20.01 -8.35
CA VAL A 5 -1.28 -19.58 -8.64
C VAL A 5 -0.34 -20.81 -8.58
N ALA A 6 -0.58 -21.75 -7.66
CA ALA A 6 0.22 -22.98 -7.56
C ALA A 6 -0.04 -23.96 -8.73
N THR A 7 -1.20 -23.87 -9.42
CA THR A 7 -1.55 -24.84 -10.50
C THR A 7 -1.05 -24.45 -11.89
N ARG A 8 -0.48 -23.26 -12.09
CA ARG A 8 0.05 -22.85 -13.41
C ARG A 8 1.59 -22.88 -13.56
N GLY A 9 2.31 -23.19 -12.50
CA GLY A 9 3.78 -23.26 -12.56
C GLY A 9 4.42 -24.44 -11.80
N ALA A 10 3.70 -25.09 -10.93
CA ALA A 10 4.18 -26.25 -10.20
C ALA A 10 3.53 -27.52 -10.77
N THR A 11 4.35 -28.39 -11.35
CA THR A 11 3.91 -29.75 -11.69
C THR A 11 3.51 -30.48 -10.41
N ALA A 12 2.49 -31.36 -10.50
CA ALA A 12 1.92 -32.16 -9.39
C ALA A 12 2.97 -32.92 -8.53
N ALA A 13 4.23 -32.92 -8.92
CA ALA A 13 5.35 -33.50 -8.17
C ALA A 13 5.82 -32.64 -6.97
N ALA A 14 5.56 -31.34 -6.96
CA ALA A 14 5.94 -30.47 -5.83
C ALA A 14 4.98 -30.56 -4.64
N ALA A 15 3.73 -30.97 -4.89
CA ALA A 15 2.72 -31.15 -3.84
C ALA A 15 2.88 -32.48 -3.06
N MET A 16 3.67 -33.42 -3.54
CA MET A 16 3.85 -34.75 -2.92
C MET A 16 5.13 -34.89 -2.10
N SER A 17 5.99 -33.87 -2.01
CA SER A 17 7.24 -33.92 -1.23
C SER A 17 7.13 -33.29 0.18
N LEU A 18 5.92 -32.97 0.65
CA LEU A 18 5.67 -32.33 1.95
C LEU A 18 5.44 -33.34 3.10
N CYS A 19 5.70 -34.64 2.90
CA CYS A 19 5.68 -35.64 3.97
C CYS A 19 7.11 -35.95 4.42
N ALA A 20 7.37 -35.67 5.68
CA ALA A 20 8.50 -36.04 6.53
C ALA A 20 9.63 -35.00 6.64
N VAL A 21 9.51 -34.16 7.69
CA VAL A 21 10.56 -33.99 8.71
C VAL A 21 9.92 -33.30 9.93
N GLU A 22 9.67 -34.05 10.98
CA GLU A 22 9.55 -33.52 12.34
C GLU A 22 10.93 -33.02 12.78
N GLN A 23 11.07 -31.71 13.03
CA GLN A 23 12.16 -31.19 13.83
C GLN A 23 11.71 -29.97 14.64
N ASP A 24 12.01 -30.04 15.91
CA ASP A 24 11.86 -29.18 17.09
C ASP A 24 12.03 -27.67 16.79
N VAL A 25 10.97 -26.90 16.94
CA VAL A 25 10.91 -25.43 16.67
C VAL A 25 11.28 -24.66 17.93
N ARG A 26 12.30 -25.06 18.69
CA ARG A 26 12.83 -24.29 19.84
C ARG A 26 14.21 -23.74 19.50
N GLY A 27 14.30 -22.51 19.06
CA GLY A 27 15.58 -21.80 19.01
C GLY A 27 15.88 -20.91 17.83
N TRP A 28 15.07 -19.94 17.54
CA TRP A 28 15.45 -18.88 16.60
C TRP A 28 16.37 -17.87 17.28
N ARG A 29 17.63 -17.80 16.85
CA ARG A 29 18.56 -16.71 17.23
C ARG A 29 18.73 -15.80 16.01
N LEU A 30 18.38 -14.54 16.17
CA LEU A 30 18.90 -13.50 15.30
C LEU A 30 20.34 -13.24 15.69
N ASP A 31 21.25 -13.15 14.71
CA ASP A 31 22.70 -12.96 14.90
C ASP A 31 23.05 -11.51 15.36
N THR A 32 22.10 -10.77 15.90
CA THR A 32 22.28 -9.42 16.48
C THR A 32 22.37 -9.39 17.99
N GLY A 33 22.41 -10.54 18.67
CA GLY A 33 22.57 -10.62 20.13
C GLY A 33 21.39 -10.11 20.97
N GLN A 34 20.32 -9.65 20.37
CA GLN A 34 19.08 -9.30 21.06
C GLN A 34 18.08 -10.47 21.00
N ARG A 35 17.78 -11.05 22.15
CA ARG A 35 16.66 -11.96 22.29
C ARG A 35 15.38 -11.19 21.96
N MET A 36 14.64 -11.60 20.92
CA MET A 36 13.23 -11.28 20.84
C MET A 36 12.49 -12.08 21.94
N GLU A 37 12.45 -11.54 23.13
CA GLU A 37 11.58 -12.01 24.20
C GLU A 37 10.30 -11.16 24.22
N THR A 38 9.50 -11.23 23.19
CA THR A 38 8.09 -10.86 23.30
C THR A 38 7.32 -11.61 22.22
N ILE A 39 7.15 -12.90 22.42
CA ILE A 39 6.02 -13.60 21.80
C ILE A 39 4.80 -13.09 22.57
N MET A 40 4.06 -12.14 21.99
CA MET A 40 2.75 -11.79 22.52
C MET A 40 1.90 -13.07 22.52
N HIS A 41 1.46 -13.49 23.71
CA HIS A 41 0.49 -14.58 23.81
C HIS A 41 -0.80 -14.13 23.13
N VAL A 42 -1.46 -15.04 22.38
CA VAL A 42 -2.80 -14.84 21.77
C VAL A 42 -3.82 -14.25 22.76
N ALA A 43 -3.60 -14.43 24.07
CA ALA A 43 -4.41 -13.87 25.15
C ALA A 43 -4.35 -12.32 25.27
N ASP A 44 -3.34 -11.68 24.68
CA ASP A 44 -3.13 -10.21 24.78
C ASP A 44 -3.78 -9.43 23.62
N ILE A 45 -4.37 -10.14 22.64
CA ILE A 45 -5.05 -9.51 21.51
C ILE A 45 -6.51 -9.26 21.90
N PRO A 46 -7.00 -7.99 21.77
CA PRO A 46 -8.42 -7.73 21.95
C PRO A 46 -9.24 -8.61 21.01
N ASN A 47 -10.15 -9.36 21.55
CA ASN A 47 -10.97 -10.30 20.79
C ASN A 47 -12.44 -9.89 20.84
N PRO A 48 -13.06 -9.53 19.72
CA PRO A 48 -12.52 -9.12 18.41
C PRO A 48 -11.97 -7.68 18.40
N VAL A 49 -11.33 -7.27 17.28
CA VAL A 49 -10.84 -5.89 17.10
C VAL A 49 -12.03 -4.96 16.84
N HIS A 50 -12.29 -4.04 17.79
CA HIS A 50 -13.38 -3.06 17.71
C HIS A 50 -12.81 -1.67 17.43
N THR A 51 -12.64 -1.33 16.16
CA THR A 51 -12.19 -0.02 15.72
C THR A 51 -13.02 0.44 14.52
N GLU A 52 -12.99 1.73 14.20
CA GLU A 52 -13.63 2.24 12.98
C GLU A 52 -13.02 1.64 11.71
N ALA A 53 -11.80 1.12 11.79
CA ALA A 53 -11.14 0.41 10.69
C ALA A 53 -11.71 -1.00 10.45
N ALA A 54 -12.49 -1.58 11.38
CA ALA A 54 -13.14 -2.88 11.22
C ALA A 54 -14.50 -2.71 10.50
N TRP A 55 -14.46 -2.54 9.20
CA TRP A 55 -15.65 -2.32 8.38
C TRP A 55 -15.82 -3.40 7.30
N ARG A 56 -17.09 -3.64 6.94
CA ARG A 56 -17.48 -4.43 5.76
C ARG A 56 -17.88 -3.49 4.62
N GLY A 57 -17.46 -3.84 3.42
CA GLY A 57 -17.70 -3.03 2.23
C GLY A 57 -19.18 -2.83 1.91
N ASP A 58 -19.99 -3.87 2.04
CA ASP A 58 -21.45 -3.81 1.81
C ASP A 58 -22.12 -2.75 2.70
N ARG A 59 -21.77 -2.69 3.99
CA ARG A 59 -22.33 -1.70 4.93
C ARG A 59 -21.78 -0.30 4.70
N LEU A 60 -20.47 -0.21 4.37
CA LEU A 60 -19.81 1.07 4.16
C LEU A 60 -20.36 1.80 2.91
N MET A 61 -20.72 1.04 1.88
CA MET A 61 -21.29 1.57 0.64
C MET A 61 -22.68 2.19 0.81
N GLU A 62 -23.44 1.81 1.85
CA GLU A 62 -24.77 2.37 2.11
C GLU A 62 -24.75 3.86 2.44
N GLY A 63 -23.71 4.36 3.14
CA GLY A 63 -23.64 5.71 3.68
C GLY A 63 -22.73 6.69 2.93
N GLN A 64 -21.78 6.22 2.15
CA GLN A 64 -20.74 7.01 1.45
C GLN A 64 -20.01 8.07 2.32
N ALA A 65 -20.01 7.91 3.64
CA ALA A 65 -19.36 8.84 4.58
C ALA A 65 -17.82 8.90 4.42
N TRP A 66 -17.26 8.00 3.59
CA TRP A 66 -15.84 7.96 3.21
C TRP A 66 -15.51 8.84 1.99
N VAL A 67 -16.50 9.49 1.38
CA VAL A 67 -16.32 10.44 0.27
C VAL A 67 -16.44 11.86 0.80
N TYR A 68 -15.37 12.62 0.68
CA TYR A 68 -15.35 14.04 0.97
C TYR A 68 -15.42 14.82 -0.34
N THR A 69 -16.35 15.77 -0.45
CA THR A 69 -16.44 16.64 -1.63
C THR A 69 -15.93 18.04 -1.28
N LEU A 70 -14.91 18.49 -2.02
CA LEU A 70 -14.36 19.84 -1.88
C LEU A 70 -15.40 20.89 -2.25
N ASP A 71 -15.46 21.97 -1.49
CA ASP A 71 -16.22 23.16 -1.84
C ASP A 71 -15.43 24.10 -2.77
N ASP A 72 -16.10 25.11 -3.32
CA ASP A 72 -15.51 26.06 -4.28
C ASP A 72 -14.36 26.89 -3.66
N ARG A 73 -14.37 27.16 -2.34
CA ARG A 73 -13.30 27.92 -1.66
C ARG A 73 -12.04 27.05 -1.55
N GLN A 74 -12.22 25.80 -1.16
CA GLN A 74 -11.15 24.82 -1.07
C GLN A 74 -10.51 24.57 -2.45
N ILE A 75 -11.34 24.41 -3.47
CA ILE A 75 -10.87 24.23 -4.86
C ILE A 75 -10.04 25.45 -5.30
N ALA A 76 -10.55 26.66 -5.11
CA ALA A 76 -9.86 27.89 -5.51
C ALA A 76 -8.53 28.08 -4.77
N GLU A 77 -8.46 27.73 -3.48
CA GLU A 77 -7.21 27.75 -2.72
C GLU A 77 -6.20 26.74 -3.28
N LEU A 78 -6.63 25.52 -3.53
CA LEU A 78 -5.75 24.46 -4.04
C LEU A 78 -5.25 24.77 -5.45
N GLU A 79 -6.08 25.35 -6.33
CA GLU A 79 -5.68 25.84 -7.64
C GLU A 79 -4.63 26.96 -7.54
N ALA A 80 -4.81 27.91 -6.62
CA ALA A 80 -3.85 28.99 -6.40
C ALA A 80 -2.50 28.46 -5.87
N LEU A 81 -2.55 27.57 -4.87
CA LEU A 81 -1.35 26.95 -4.30
C LEU A 81 -0.62 26.09 -5.31
N GLY A 82 -1.31 25.27 -6.09
CA GLY A 82 -0.69 24.46 -7.15
C GLY A 82 -0.06 25.34 -8.25
N THR A 83 -0.71 26.45 -8.63
CA THR A 83 -0.16 27.40 -9.61
C THR A 83 1.11 28.06 -9.08
N ARG A 84 1.10 28.47 -7.80
CA ARG A 84 2.29 29.03 -7.14
C ARG A 84 3.40 28.00 -7.05
N PHE A 85 3.09 26.75 -6.66
CA PHE A 85 4.05 25.66 -6.58
C PHE A 85 4.75 25.39 -7.90
N LEU A 86 4.00 25.41 -9.01
CA LEU A 86 4.59 25.29 -10.36
C LEU A 86 5.49 26.47 -10.73
N ALA A 87 5.11 27.69 -10.34
CA ALA A 87 5.90 28.88 -10.62
C ALA A 87 7.20 28.93 -9.81
N ASP A 88 7.14 28.50 -8.55
CA ASP A 88 8.28 28.42 -7.65
C ASP A 88 9.22 27.24 -8.01
N ASP A 89 8.66 26.17 -8.59
CA ASP A 89 9.32 24.88 -8.94
C ASP A 89 10.37 24.43 -7.89
N PRO A 90 9.97 24.27 -6.61
CA PRO A 90 10.89 24.00 -5.53
C PRO A 90 11.51 22.61 -5.66
N ASP A 91 12.71 22.45 -5.10
CA ASP A 91 13.31 21.13 -4.94
C ASP A 91 12.46 20.29 -3.97
N LEU A 92 11.85 19.22 -4.47
CA LEU A 92 10.90 18.37 -3.75
C LEU A 92 11.51 17.68 -2.52
N ARG A 93 12.84 17.61 -2.42
CA ARG A 93 13.53 17.03 -1.25
C ARG A 93 13.42 17.93 -0.02
N PHE A 94 13.25 19.25 -0.20
CA PHE A 94 13.40 20.24 0.87
C PHE A 94 12.12 21.04 1.14
N VAL A 95 11.18 21.08 0.21
CA VAL A 95 9.91 21.81 0.38
C VAL A 95 9.08 21.27 1.55
N GLN A 96 8.49 22.16 2.34
CA GLN A 96 7.70 21.83 3.52
C GLN A 96 6.24 22.24 3.35
N ALA A 97 5.33 21.63 4.11
CA ALA A 97 3.93 22.03 4.19
C ALA A 97 3.76 23.52 4.59
N SER A 98 4.65 24.02 5.46
CA SER A 98 4.66 25.41 5.89
C SER A 98 4.97 26.41 4.78
N ASP A 99 5.60 26.00 3.69
CA ASP A 99 5.89 26.87 2.54
C ASP A 99 4.62 27.15 1.72
N TYR A 100 3.65 26.25 1.79
CA TYR A 100 2.34 26.29 1.08
C TYR A 100 1.21 26.06 2.08
N PRO A 101 0.97 27.00 3.03
CA PRO A 101 0.00 26.80 4.09
C PRO A 101 -1.43 26.78 3.54
N LEU A 102 -2.26 25.90 4.13
CA LEU A 102 -3.69 25.80 3.85
C LEU A 102 -4.48 26.69 4.80
N ASP A 103 -5.54 27.29 4.31
CA ASP A 103 -6.54 28.03 5.07
C ASP A 103 -7.93 27.37 4.92
N ALA A 104 -8.56 27.47 3.76
CA ALA A 104 -9.89 26.93 3.50
C ALA A 104 -9.95 25.39 3.59
N ALA A 105 -8.89 24.69 3.17
CA ALA A 105 -8.81 23.23 3.20
C ALA A 105 -8.19 22.68 4.51
N ALA A 106 -7.68 23.53 5.41
CA ALA A 106 -6.92 23.10 6.58
C ALA A 106 -7.70 22.14 7.50
N ASP A 107 -8.96 22.47 7.82
CA ASP A 107 -9.79 21.62 8.69
C ASP A 107 -10.15 20.30 8.03
N ALA A 108 -10.43 20.33 6.74
CA ALA A 108 -10.72 19.13 5.97
C ALA A 108 -9.51 18.16 5.95
N VAL A 109 -8.32 18.67 5.68
CA VAL A 109 -7.09 17.89 5.67
C VAL A 109 -6.79 17.29 7.04
N ARG A 110 -7.01 18.02 8.14
CA ARG A 110 -6.91 17.46 9.50
C ARG A 110 -7.88 16.31 9.72
N SER A 111 -9.11 16.43 9.25
CA SER A 111 -10.11 15.36 9.32
C SER A 111 -9.69 14.14 8.50
N TRP A 112 -9.16 14.34 7.27
CA TRP A 112 -8.68 13.23 6.44
C TRP A 112 -7.51 12.48 7.08
N ARG A 113 -6.56 13.21 7.68
CA ARG A 113 -5.45 12.59 8.41
C ARG A 113 -5.96 11.74 9.57
N HIS A 114 -6.92 12.27 10.35
CA HIS A 114 -7.52 11.51 11.44
C HIS A 114 -8.21 10.23 10.93
N ASP A 115 -9.01 10.34 9.85
CA ASP A 115 -9.68 9.19 9.24
C ASP A 115 -8.70 8.13 8.74
N VAL A 116 -7.56 8.55 8.15
CA VAL A 116 -6.52 7.67 7.63
C VAL A 116 -5.72 7.01 8.76
N ASP A 117 -5.30 7.78 9.76
CA ASP A 117 -4.43 7.28 10.82
C ASP A 117 -5.18 6.51 11.92
N PHE A 118 -6.39 6.95 12.31
CA PHE A 118 -7.11 6.46 13.47
C PHE A 118 -8.55 6.04 13.20
N GLY A 119 -9.17 6.51 12.12
CA GLY A 119 -10.53 6.19 11.74
C GLY A 119 -10.61 4.94 10.87
N ARG A 120 -11.40 5.01 9.80
CA ARG A 120 -11.64 3.89 8.88
C ARG A 120 -10.43 3.45 8.06
N GLY A 121 -9.34 4.21 8.09
CA GLY A 121 -8.09 3.91 7.38
C GLY A 121 -8.03 4.48 5.97
N PHE A 122 -9.05 5.19 5.48
CA PHE A 122 -9.02 5.82 4.15
C PHE A 122 -10.05 6.93 4.00
N VAL A 123 -9.83 7.79 3.00
CA VAL A 123 -10.80 8.77 2.51
C VAL A 123 -10.65 8.94 0.99
N LEU A 124 -11.77 9.14 0.30
CA LEU A 124 -11.81 9.57 -1.10
C LEU A 124 -12.19 11.05 -1.16
N VAL A 125 -11.29 11.88 -1.65
CA VAL A 125 -11.51 13.32 -1.86
C VAL A 125 -11.93 13.54 -3.31
N ARG A 126 -13.00 14.27 -3.53
CA ARG A 126 -13.63 14.54 -4.82
C ARG A 126 -13.86 16.02 -5.02
N GLY A 127 -13.87 16.49 -6.28
CA GLY A 127 -14.24 17.87 -6.62
C GLY A 127 -13.21 18.62 -7.44
N LEU A 128 -11.94 18.20 -7.46
CA LEU A 128 -10.93 18.81 -8.33
C LEU A 128 -11.31 18.66 -9.81
N LYS A 129 -11.18 19.75 -10.57
CA LYS A 129 -11.54 19.80 -11.98
C LYS A 129 -10.35 19.43 -12.87
N SER A 130 -9.66 18.30 -12.59
CA SER A 130 -8.42 17.92 -13.24
C SER A 130 -8.52 17.83 -14.77
N HIS A 131 -9.72 17.62 -15.33
CA HIS A 131 -9.96 17.67 -16.77
C HIS A 131 -9.76 19.05 -17.40
N LEU A 132 -9.69 20.11 -16.58
CA LEU A 132 -9.39 21.49 -16.99
C LEU A 132 -7.94 21.88 -16.71
N TYR A 133 -7.18 21.03 -15.99
CA TYR A 133 -5.81 21.31 -15.60
C TYR A 133 -4.82 20.61 -16.54
N SER A 134 -3.60 21.13 -16.61
CA SER A 134 -2.47 20.33 -17.09
C SER A 134 -2.14 19.21 -16.10
N ASP A 135 -1.51 18.14 -16.57
CA ASP A 135 -1.01 17.08 -15.69
C ASP A 135 -0.05 17.65 -14.62
N ALA A 136 0.75 18.67 -14.99
CA ALA A 136 1.67 19.36 -14.07
C ALA A 136 0.92 20.13 -12.97
N LEU A 137 -0.16 20.84 -13.29
CA LEU A 137 -0.96 21.53 -12.26
C LEU A 137 -1.65 20.53 -11.35
N SER A 138 -2.19 19.45 -11.89
CA SER A 138 -2.77 18.37 -11.10
C SER A 138 -1.74 17.76 -10.16
N ALA A 139 -0.52 17.49 -10.65
CA ALA A 139 0.58 16.97 -9.85
C ALA A 139 1.00 17.93 -8.74
N ALA A 140 1.07 19.25 -9.03
CA ALA A 140 1.42 20.27 -8.05
C ALA A 140 0.38 20.38 -6.94
N ILE A 141 -0.92 20.45 -7.27
CA ILE A 141 -2.02 20.44 -6.28
C ILE A 141 -1.94 19.19 -5.41
N TYR A 142 -1.75 18.04 -6.03
CA TYR A 142 -1.69 16.77 -5.36
C TYR A 142 -0.47 16.66 -4.43
N TYR A 143 0.69 17.15 -4.87
CA TYR A 143 1.91 17.15 -4.07
C TYR A 143 1.80 18.08 -2.86
N VAL A 144 1.25 19.30 -3.05
CA VAL A 144 0.97 20.24 -1.94
C VAL A 144 0.06 19.58 -0.89
N LEU A 145 -1.04 18.95 -1.31
CA LEU A 145 -1.89 18.20 -0.38
C LEU A 145 -1.11 17.05 0.31
N GLY A 146 -0.23 16.36 -0.43
CA GLY A 146 0.63 15.31 0.09
C GLY A 146 1.52 15.78 1.23
N LEU A 147 2.13 16.97 1.12
CA LEU A 147 2.94 17.58 2.18
C LEU A 147 2.16 17.79 3.48
N HIS A 148 0.87 18.07 3.39
CA HIS A 148 0.00 18.23 4.56
C HIS A 148 -0.55 16.91 5.11
N MET A 149 -0.50 15.83 4.32
CA MET A 149 -0.92 14.49 4.73
C MET A 149 0.20 13.67 5.38
N GLY A 150 1.46 13.95 5.01
CA GLY A 150 2.64 13.24 5.53
C GLY A 150 3.90 13.70 4.79
N ASP A 151 5.02 13.08 5.10
CA ASP A 151 6.29 13.33 4.41
C ASP A 151 6.43 12.42 3.18
N PRO A 152 6.53 12.95 1.94
CA PRO A 152 6.77 12.13 0.77
C PRO A 152 8.08 11.34 0.90
N ILE A 153 8.02 10.04 0.56
CA ILE A 153 9.17 9.13 0.56
C ILE A 153 9.43 8.59 -0.83
N ARG A 154 10.66 8.13 -1.06
CA ARG A 154 11.07 7.56 -2.34
C ARG A 154 10.33 6.26 -2.63
N GLN A 155 9.87 6.10 -3.87
CA GLN A 155 9.03 4.96 -4.27
C GLN A 155 9.76 3.93 -5.13
N ASN A 156 10.92 4.29 -5.67
CA ASN A 156 11.71 3.45 -6.56
C ASN A 156 13.21 3.74 -6.41
N GLU A 157 14.03 2.98 -7.11
CA GLU A 157 15.49 3.09 -7.08
C GLU A 157 16.02 4.45 -7.59
N MET A 158 15.26 5.10 -8.47
CA MET A 158 15.63 6.42 -9.00
C MET A 158 15.35 7.53 -7.99
N GLY A 159 14.69 7.22 -6.87
CA GLY A 159 14.37 8.18 -5.82
C GLY A 159 13.15 9.06 -6.12
N ASP A 160 12.30 8.67 -7.07
CA ASP A 160 11.10 9.45 -7.41
C ASP A 160 10.16 9.56 -6.20
N LEU A 161 9.79 10.80 -5.83
CA LEU A 161 8.85 11.12 -4.75
C LEU A 161 7.39 11.13 -5.22
N LEU A 162 7.17 11.23 -6.53
CA LEU A 162 5.88 11.10 -7.22
C LEU A 162 6.03 10.04 -8.31
N ASP A 163 5.19 9.02 -8.32
CA ASP A 163 5.22 7.97 -9.34
C ASP A 163 3.91 7.94 -10.16
N HIS A 164 3.96 7.24 -11.28
CA HIS A 164 2.87 7.12 -12.24
C HIS A 164 2.37 5.68 -12.31
N VAL A 165 1.10 5.47 -12.02
CA VAL A 165 0.40 4.23 -12.28
C VAL A 165 -0.19 4.31 -13.70
N TYR A 166 0.60 3.84 -14.66
CA TYR A 166 0.35 4.01 -16.08
C TYR A 166 0.86 2.78 -16.85
N ALA A 167 -0.01 2.12 -17.62
CA ALA A 167 0.37 0.92 -18.36
C ALA A 167 1.33 1.26 -19.51
N THR A 168 2.60 0.90 -19.34
CA THR A 168 3.66 1.08 -20.33
C THR A 168 4.01 -0.22 -21.06
N SER A 169 3.52 -1.37 -20.58
CA SER A 169 3.88 -2.69 -21.06
C SER A 169 2.64 -3.51 -21.36
N ASP A 170 2.72 -4.37 -22.35
CA ASP A 170 1.74 -5.42 -22.64
C ASP A 170 2.08 -6.73 -21.89
N LYS A 171 3.09 -6.72 -20.99
CA LYS A 171 3.39 -7.82 -20.10
C LYS A 171 2.20 -8.12 -19.20
N THR A 172 2.13 -9.35 -18.73
CA THR A 172 1.16 -9.81 -17.73
C THR A 172 1.86 -10.04 -16.39
N MET A 173 1.10 -10.19 -15.31
CA MET A 173 1.64 -10.50 -13.98
C MET A 173 2.31 -11.89 -13.91
N ASP A 174 2.15 -12.73 -14.93
CA ASP A 174 2.89 -13.99 -15.07
C ASP A 174 4.36 -13.76 -15.45
N ASP A 175 4.74 -12.61 -15.99
CA ASP A 175 6.12 -12.23 -16.26
C ASP A 175 6.76 -11.73 -14.94
N PRO A 176 7.83 -12.39 -14.44
CA PRO A 176 8.48 -12.05 -13.17
C PRO A 176 9.13 -10.65 -13.17
N THR A 177 9.35 -10.08 -14.35
CA THR A 177 9.90 -8.72 -14.52
C THR A 177 8.82 -7.65 -14.66
N ALA A 178 7.53 -8.02 -14.64
CA ALA A 178 6.44 -7.07 -14.75
C ALA A 178 6.29 -6.28 -13.45
N LEU A 179 6.26 -4.95 -13.58
CA LEU A 179 5.90 -4.06 -12.49
C LEU A 179 4.39 -3.90 -12.42
N SER A 180 3.80 -4.16 -11.27
CA SER A 180 2.35 -4.16 -11.06
C SER A 180 1.68 -2.83 -11.46
N SER A 181 2.36 -1.69 -11.25
CA SER A 181 1.88 -0.36 -11.64
C SER A 181 1.91 -0.11 -13.15
N LYS A 182 2.60 -0.95 -13.93
CA LYS A 182 2.86 -0.75 -15.36
C LYS A 182 2.11 -1.73 -16.27
N VAL A 183 1.27 -2.62 -15.70
CA VAL A 183 0.49 -3.63 -16.43
C VAL A 183 -1.02 -3.41 -16.24
N ARG A 184 -1.82 -4.04 -17.12
CA ARG A 184 -3.29 -3.94 -17.11
C ARG A 184 -4.00 -5.05 -16.34
N ASP A 185 -3.26 -6.05 -15.89
CA ASP A 185 -3.80 -7.18 -15.16
C ASP A 185 -4.40 -6.78 -13.81
N LYS A 186 -5.24 -7.64 -13.27
CA LYS A 186 -5.74 -7.53 -11.89
C LYS A 186 -4.57 -7.54 -10.93
N LEU A 187 -4.54 -6.57 -10.00
CA LEU A 187 -3.67 -6.60 -8.85
C LEU A 187 -4.38 -7.24 -7.67
N VAL A 188 -3.69 -8.14 -6.98
CA VAL A 188 -4.19 -8.77 -5.75
C VAL A 188 -4.17 -7.79 -4.58
N TYR A 189 -4.94 -8.05 -3.54
CA TYR A 189 -4.91 -7.25 -2.33
C TYR A 189 -3.54 -7.30 -1.66
N HIS A 190 -3.01 -6.12 -1.33
CA HIS A 190 -1.70 -5.95 -0.70
C HIS A 190 -1.62 -4.61 0.04
N SER A 191 -0.62 -4.48 0.88
CA SER A 191 -0.14 -3.21 1.44
C SER A 191 1.07 -2.74 0.66
N ASP A 192 1.14 -1.43 0.37
CA ASP A 192 2.35 -0.79 -0.15
C ASP A 192 3.38 -0.54 0.96
N SER A 193 4.62 -0.27 0.56
CA SER A 193 5.75 -0.10 1.48
C SER A 193 5.86 1.33 2.03
N SER A 194 4.77 1.87 2.57
CA SER A 194 4.69 3.21 3.17
C SER A 194 3.60 3.23 4.25
N ASP A 195 3.58 4.24 5.11
CA ASP A 195 2.50 4.37 6.09
C ASP A 195 1.18 4.72 5.39
N VAL A 196 1.23 5.67 4.47
CA VAL A 196 0.10 6.10 3.67
C VAL A 196 0.44 6.00 2.19
N VAL A 197 -0.44 5.37 1.41
CA VAL A 197 -0.42 5.45 -0.04
C VAL A 197 -1.56 6.36 -0.51
N ALA A 198 -1.24 7.23 -1.44
CA ALA A 198 -2.24 8.07 -2.08
C ALA A 198 -2.25 7.84 -3.59
N LEU A 199 -3.44 7.95 -4.19
CA LEU A 199 -3.65 7.83 -5.63
C LEU A 199 -4.53 8.98 -6.10
N MET A 200 -4.05 9.78 -7.06
CA MET A 200 -4.85 10.79 -7.75
C MET A 200 -5.16 10.36 -9.18
N CYS A 201 -6.41 10.40 -9.56
CA CYS A 201 -6.84 10.07 -10.91
C CYS A 201 -6.68 11.26 -11.85
N LEU A 202 -5.79 11.15 -12.84
CA LEU A 202 -5.73 12.08 -13.97
C LEU A 202 -6.71 11.66 -15.07
N ARG A 203 -6.75 10.37 -15.39
CA ARG A 203 -7.60 9.76 -16.43
C ARG A 203 -8.00 8.35 -16.03
N GLY A 204 -9.26 8.01 -16.25
CA GLY A 204 -9.79 6.65 -16.05
C GLY A 204 -9.48 5.71 -17.23
N ALA A 205 -9.63 4.41 -16.99
CA ALA A 205 -9.58 3.39 -18.03
C ALA A 205 -10.79 3.47 -18.98
N LYS A 206 -10.74 2.78 -20.10
CA LYS A 206 -11.91 2.60 -20.97
C LYS A 206 -12.96 1.74 -20.29
N GLN A 207 -12.52 0.69 -19.58
CA GLN A 207 -13.37 -0.21 -18.81
C GLN A 207 -12.56 -0.89 -17.71
N GLY A 208 -13.12 -1.07 -16.54
CA GLY A 208 -12.43 -1.67 -15.39
C GLY A 208 -11.43 -0.74 -14.71
N GLY A 209 -10.41 -1.28 -14.07
CA GLY A 209 -9.41 -0.50 -13.35
C GLY A 209 -9.94 0.10 -12.04
N LEU A 210 -10.98 -0.49 -11.47
CA LEU A 210 -11.57 -0.07 -10.20
C LEU A 210 -10.54 -0.21 -9.08
N SER A 211 -10.48 0.76 -8.19
CA SER A 211 -9.74 0.65 -6.94
C SER A 211 -10.58 -0.12 -5.93
N CYS A 212 -10.00 -1.16 -5.36
CA CYS A 212 -10.68 -2.03 -4.40
C CYS A 212 -9.99 -1.93 -3.05
N LEU A 213 -10.76 -1.76 -1.97
CA LEU A 213 -10.25 -1.76 -0.59
C LEU A 213 -10.96 -2.81 0.24
N VAL A 214 -10.23 -3.40 1.19
CA VAL A 214 -10.76 -4.31 2.19
C VAL A 214 -10.13 -4.02 3.56
N SER A 215 -10.93 -4.08 4.61
CA SER A 215 -10.47 -3.84 5.99
C SER A 215 -9.58 -4.98 6.49
N GLY A 216 -8.35 -4.65 6.92
CA GLY A 216 -7.47 -5.62 7.56
C GLY A 216 -8.02 -6.10 8.91
N ALA A 217 -8.60 -5.21 9.70
CA ALA A 217 -9.20 -5.55 10.98
C ALA A 217 -10.41 -6.48 10.83
N GLU A 218 -11.26 -6.28 9.81
CA GLU A 218 -12.40 -7.15 9.56
C GLU A 218 -11.97 -8.53 9.04
N ILE A 219 -10.93 -8.60 8.18
CA ILE A 219 -10.36 -9.90 7.78
C ILE A 219 -9.88 -10.66 9.01
N TYR A 220 -9.14 -10.00 9.91
CA TYR A 220 -8.66 -10.62 11.14
C TYR A 220 -9.82 -11.10 12.02
N ASN A 221 -10.85 -10.29 12.21
CA ASN A 221 -12.04 -10.65 12.97
C ASN A 221 -12.75 -11.89 12.39
N GLU A 222 -12.84 -11.99 11.08
CA GLU A 222 -13.42 -13.16 10.41
C GLU A 222 -12.56 -14.43 10.57
N ILE A 223 -11.23 -14.31 10.52
CA ILE A 223 -10.30 -15.41 10.82
C ILE A 223 -10.50 -15.86 12.27
N LEU A 224 -10.49 -14.92 13.20
CA LEU A 224 -10.68 -15.19 14.61
C LEU A 224 -12.02 -15.88 14.92
N ARG A 225 -13.08 -15.49 14.22
CA ARG A 225 -14.42 -16.11 14.36
C ARG A 225 -14.48 -17.54 13.82
N ARG A 226 -13.78 -17.83 12.72
CA ARG A 226 -13.84 -19.14 12.01
C ARG A 226 -12.79 -20.11 12.51
N ARG A 227 -11.58 -19.62 12.76
CA ARG A 227 -10.41 -20.40 13.14
C ARG A 227 -9.59 -19.65 14.20
N PRO A 228 -10.13 -19.51 15.44
CA PRO A 228 -9.44 -18.84 16.54
C PRO A 228 -8.09 -19.50 16.87
N ASP A 229 -7.95 -20.79 16.62
CA ASP A 229 -6.72 -21.56 16.76
C ASP A 229 -5.59 -21.12 15.82
N LEU A 230 -5.91 -20.51 14.66
CA LEU A 230 -4.93 -20.09 13.66
C LEU A 230 -4.65 -18.57 13.72
N ALA A 231 -5.52 -17.77 14.32
CA ALA A 231 -5.41 -16.31 14.28
C ALA A 231 -4.08 -15.79 14.85
N GLY A 232 -3.55 -16.47 15.90
CA GLY A 232 -2.27 -16.13 16.51
C GLY A 232 -1.06 -16.27 15.59
N LEU A 233 -1.14 -17.15 14.58
CA LEU A 233 -0.05 -17.33 13.62
C LEU A 233 0.23 -16.06 12.79
N LEU A 234 -0.77 -15.19 12.62
CA LEU A 234 -0.58 -13.93 11.88
C LEU A 234 0.28 -12.91 12.63
N LEU A 235 0.51 -13.10 13.94
CA LEU A 235 1.42 -12.28 14.75
C LEU A 235 2.84 -12.85 14.79
N GLU A 236 3.04 -14.06 14.27
CA GLU A 236 4.36 -14.64 14.14
C GLU A 236 5.05 -14.11 12.88
N PRO A 237 6.40 -14.03 12.89
CA PRO A 237 7.12 -13.54 11.71
C PRO A 237 7.07 -14.56 10.56
N PHE A 238 6.70 -14.07 9.39
CA PHE A 238 6.84 -14.76 8.11
C PHE A 238 8.05 -14.25 7.36
N HIS A 239 8.62 -15.07 6.46
CA HIS A 239 9.58 -14.61 5.46
C HIS A 239 8.83 -14.03 4.26
N TRP A 240 9.28 -12.86 3.81
CA TRP A 240 8.70 -12.10 2.71
C TRP A 240 9.75 -11.90 1.62
N ASP A 241 9.36 -12.07 0.37
CA ASP A 241 10.20 -11.84 -0.80
C ASP A 241 10.32 -10.33 -1.09
N TRP A 242 11.55 -9.81 -1.20
CA TRP A 242 11.81 -8.45 -1.68
C TRP A 242 11.44 -8.24 -3.14
N ARG A 243 11.19 -9.29 -3.90
CA ARG A 243 10.94 -9.24 -5.34
C ARG A 243 12.07 -8.57 -6.13
N ARG A 244 13.28 -8.61 -5.62
CA ARG A 244 14.46 -7.92 -6.20
C ARG A 244 14.23 -6.43 -6.48
N GLN A 245 13.32 -5.79 -5.74
CA GLN A 245 12.99 -4.38 -5.88
C GLN A 245 13.94 -3.47 -5.09
N ASP A 246 14.82 -4.04 -4.30
CA ASP A 246 15.86 -3.33 -3.57
C ASP A 246 17.19 -4.06 -3.77
N HIS A 247 18.04 -3.53 -4.64
CA HIS A 247 19.37 -4.07 -4.92
C HIS A 247 20.33 -3.94 -3.75
N ASN A 248 20.02 -3.08 -2.78
CA ASN A 248 20.80 -2.90 -1.56
C ASN A 248 20.26 -3.71 -0.38
N ALA A 249 19.23 -4.53 -0.60
CA ALA A 249 18.69 -5.40 0.44
C ALA A 249 19.78 -6.37 0.93
N PRO A 250 19.91 -6.58 2.24
CA PRO A 250 20.96 -7.44 2.81
C PRO A 250 20.75 -8.92 2.50
N SER A 251 19.57 -9.30 2.02
CA SER A 251 19.17 -10.68 1.70
C SER A 251 18.00 -10.67 0.70
N ASP A 252 17.70 -11.83 0.10
CA ASP A 252 16.57 -11.99 -0.82
C ASP A 252 15.20 -11.88 -0.12
N THR A 253 15.16 -12.07 1.21
CA THR A 253 13.95 -12.03 2.01
C THR A 253 14.13 -11.19 3.27
N TYR A 254 13.03 -10.70 3.83
CA TYR A 254 12.96 -10.10 5.16
C TYR A 254 11.90 -10.80 6.00
N THR A 255 11.87 -10.54 7.30
CA THR A 255 10.88 -11.12 8.23
C THR A 255 9.97 -10.04 8.77
N SER A 256 8.66 -10.31 8.78
CA SER A 256 7.64 -9.47 9.40
C SER A 256 6.42 -10.32 9.76
N PRO A 257 5.72 -10.03 10.87
CA PRO A 257 4.38 -10.56 11.06
C PRO A 257 3.39 -9.89 10.09
N VAL A 258 2.25 -10.55 9.85
CA VAL A 258 1.12 -10.00 9.09
C VAL A 258 0.32 -9.02 9.95
N VAL A 259 0.19 -9.30 11.24
CA VAL A 259 -0.54 -8.50 12.22
C VAL A 259 0.40 -8.01 13.30
N SER A 260 0.24 -6.76 13.69
CA SER A 260 0.87 -6.14 14.87
C SER A 260 -0.23 -5.62 15.79
N VAL A 261 -0.10 -5.88 17.07
CA VAL A 261 -0.88 -5.21 18.13
C VAL A 261 0.13 -4.66 19.13
N GLU A 262 0.27 -3.34 19.13
CA GLU A 262 1.21 -2.64 20.02
C GLU A 262 0.48 -1.48 20.67
N GLU A 263 0.60 -1.34 22.02
CA GLU A 263 -0.13 -0.33 22.80
C GLU A 263 -1.65 -0.32 22.54
N GLY A 264 -2.24 -1.47 22.21
CA GLY A 264 -3.66 -1.61 21.90
C GLY A 264 -4.05 -1.16 20.47
N VAL A 265 -3.09 -0.77 19.64
CA VAL A 265 -3.30 -0.39 18.24
C VAL A 265 -3.10 -1.60 17.34
N PHE A 266 -4.17 -1.98 16.62
CA PHE A 266 -4.13 -3.03 15.62
C PHE A 266 -3.58 -2.48 14.30
N SER A 267 -2.67 -3.21 13.68
CA SER A 267 -2.13 -2.92 12.36
C SER A 267 -1.98 -4.22 11.55
N MET A 268 -2.25 -4.16 10.27
CA MET A 268 -2.06 -5.26 9.34
C MET A 268 -1.18 -4.82 8.17
N TYR A 269 -0.19 -5.64 7.85
CA TYR A 269 0.62 -5.50 6.65
C TYR A 269 0.56 -6.84 5.92
N ALA A 270 -0.02 -6.88 4.73
CA ALA A 270 -0.33 -8.13 4.09
C ALA A 270 -0.08 -8.13 2.58
N GLY A 271 0.20 -9.32 2.09
CA GLY A 271 0.44 -9.65 0.71
C GLY A 271 0.91 -11.11 0.64
N SER A 272 -0.03 -12.06 0.74
CA SER A 272 0.24 -13.50 0.79
C SER A 272 1.17 -13.99 -0.34
N LEU A 273 1.07 -13.37 -1.53
CA LEU A 273 1.95 -13.67 -2.66
C LEU A 273 3.44 -13.53 -2.28
N TYR A 274 3.81 -12.48 -1.53
CA TYR A 274 5.22 -12.25 -1.15
C TYR A 274 5.73 -13.26 -0.13
N ILE A 275 4.86 -13.78 0.74
CA ILE A 275 5.18 -14.85 1.69
C ILE A 275 5.37 -16.17 0.92
N LEU A 276 4.50 -16.46 -0.04
CA LEU A 276 4.55 -17.69 -0.82
C LEU A 276 5.77 -17.73 -1.76
N THR A 277 6.08 -16.61 -2.43
CA THR A 277 7.28 -16.56 -3.30
C THR A 277 8.58 -16.62 -2.50
N ALA A 278 8.59 -16.14 -1.25
CA ALA A 278 9.75 -16.30 -0.37
C ALA A 278 10.12 -17.78 -0.14
N GLN A 279 9.16 -18.71 -0.24
CA GLN A 279 9.41 -20.15 -0.09
C GLN A 279 10.25 -20.76 -1.20
N GLU A 280 10.50 -20.03 -2.29
CA GLU A 280 11.34 -20.47 -3.40
C GLU A 280 12.84 -20.26 -3.11
N TYR A 281 13.18 -19.37 -2.15
CA TYR A 281 14.58 -19.08 -1.83
C TYR A 281 15.21 -20.16 -0.95
N PRO A 282 16.47 -20.56 -1.25
CA PRO A 282 17.22 -21.51 -0.43
C PRO A 282 17.41 -20.97 1.00
N GLY A 283 17.20 -21.84 2.00
CA GLY A 283 17.40 -21.50 3.40
C GLY A 283 16.20 -20.83 4.07
N VAL A 284 15.15 -20.50 3.35
CA VAL A 284 13.89 -20.04 3.94
C VAL A 284 13.16 -21.24 4.55
N PRO A 285 12.80 -21.19 5.85
CA PRO A 285 12.03 -22.26 6.48
C PRO A 285 10.70 -22.46 5.78
N LYS A 286 10.31 -23.72 5.61
CA LYS A 286 9.02 -24.04 5.00
C LYS A 286 7.87 -23.68 5.95
N LEU A 287 6.80 -23.15 5.37
CA LEU A 287 5.57 -22.89 6.11
C LEU A 287 4.97 -24.19 6.65
N SER A 288 4.45 -24.15 7.86
CA SER A 288 3.66 -25.24 8.42
C SER A 288 2.31 -25.38 7.70
N GLU A 289 1.63 -26.51 7.86
CA GLU A 289 0.28 -26.70 7.32
C GLU A 289 -0.70 -25.64 7.86
N ASP A 290 -0.62 -25.30 9.14
CA ASP A 290 -1.45 -24.27 9.78
C ASP A 290 -1.13 -22.87 9.24
N GLN A 291 0.15 -22.54 8.99
CA GLN A 291 0.52 -21.27 8.34
C GLN A 291 -0.01 -21.18 6.90
N ILE A 292 0.04 -22.27 6.14
CA ILE A 292 -0.55 -22.34 4.79
C ILE A 292 -2.08 -22.16 4.88
N GLU A 293 -2.70 -22.81 5.83
CA GLU A 293 -4.17 -22.75 6.01
C GLU A 293 -4.63 -21.35 6.42
N VAL A 294 -3.94 -20.67 7.34
CA VAL A 294 -4.33 -19.30 7.73
C VAL A 294 -4.15 -18.31 6.58
N LEU A 295 -3.11 -18.45 5.75
CA LEU A 295 -2.91 -17.61 4.56
C LEU A 295 -3.98 -17.89 3.49
N ARG A 296 -4.36 -19.17 3.30
CA ARG A 296 -5.45 -19.54 2.40
C ARG A 296 -6.78 -18.95 2.87
N LEU A 297 -7.09 -19.07 4.16
CA LEU A 297 -8.30 -18.52 4.76
C LEU A 297 -8.32 -16.99 4.66
N PHE A 298 -7.18 -16.34 4.89
CA PHE A 298 -7.01 -14.91 4.72
C PHE A 298 -7.38 -14.47 3.30
N ASP A 299 -6.84 -15.12 2.28
CA ASP A 299 -7.17 -14.80 0.88
C ASP A 299 -8.63 -15.09 0.55
N GLU A 300 -9.19 -16.20 1.03
CA GLU A 300 -10.61 -16.51 0.81
C GLU A 300 -11.53 -15.43 1.37
N ILE A 301 -11.34 -15.04 2.63
CA ILE A 301 -12.13 -13.98 3.29
C ILE A 301 -11.99 -12.66 2.54
N THR A 302 -10.78 -12.31 2.13
CA THR A 302 -10.49 -11.06 1.40
C THR A 302 -11.33 -10.90 0.14
N TYR A 303 -11.66 -12.02 -0.53
CA TYR A 303 -12.45 -12.01 -1.77
C TYR A 303 -13.93 -12.39 -1.57
N GLU A 304 -14.40 -12.54 -0.34
CA GLU A 304 -15.81 -12.83 -0.09
C GLU A 304 -16.71 -11.65 -0.47
N PRO A 305 -17.93 -11.92 -0.97
CA PRO A 305 -18.91 -10.89 -1.24
C PRO A 305 -19.19 -10.01 -0.01
N GLY A 306 -19.21 -8.70 -0.19
CA GLY A 306 -19.49 -7.74 0.86
C GLY A 306 -18.29 -7.37 1.74
N MET A 307 -17.13 -8.00 1.58
CA MET A 307 -15.91 -7.60 2.32
C MET A 307 -15.30 -6.30 1.77
N ALA A 308 -15.17 -6.19 0.47
CA ALA A 308 -14.51 -5.08 -0.19
C ALA A 308 -15.48 -3.98 -0.64
N ILE A 309 -14.94 -2.77 -0.79
CA ILE A 309 -15.53 -1.70 -1.59
C ILE A 309 -14.80 -1.60 -2.91
N GLU A 310 -15.53 -1.22 -3.96
CA GLU A 310 -15.00 -0.94 -5.28
C GLU A 310 -15.29 0.51 -5.66
N MET A 311 -14.27 1.23 -6.10
CA MET A 311 -14.36 2.65 -6.45
C MET A 311 -13.99 2.87 -7.90
N ASP A 312 -14.89 3.47 -8.65
CA ASP A 312 -14.61 3.99 -9.97
C ASP A 312 -14.08 5.43 -9.84
N PHE A 313 -12.77 5.59 -9.98
CA PHE A 313 -12.13 6.88 -9.86
C PHE A 313 -12.49 7.78 -11.04
N ARG A 314 -12.95 8.98 -10.72
CA ARG A 314 -13.17 10.06 -11.67
C ARG A 314 -11.92 10.94 -11.77
N PRO A 315 -11.66 11.57 -12.92
CA PRO A 315 -10.60 12.57 -13.00
C PRO A 315 -10.72 13.62 -11.90
N GLY A 316 -9.64 13.81 -11.12
CA GLY A 316 -9.59 14.69 -9.95
C GLY A 316 -9.88 14.02 -8.61
N ASP A 317 -10.34 12.78 -8.57
CA ASP A 317 -10.48 12.03 -7.33
C ASP A 317 -9.09 11.73 -6.73
N ILE A 318 -8.96 11.88 -5.40
CA ILE A 318 -7.77 11.51 -4.63
C ILE A 318 -8.17 10.53 -3.54
N GLN A 319 -7.59 9.35 -3.52
CA GLN A 319 -7.70 8.39 -2.43
C GLN A 319 -6.47 8.51 -1.52
N TRP A 320 -6.69 8.68 -0.23
CA TRP A 320 -5.69 8.55 0.84
C TRP A 320 -5.97 7.28 1.60
N LEU A 321 -4.96 6.45 1.83
CA LEU A 321 -5.12 5.11 2.41
C LEU A 321 -3.98 4.77 3.35
N SER A 322 -4.30 4.34 4.58
CA SER A 322 -3.36 3.74 5.52
C SER A 322 -3.05 2.29 5.12
N ASN A 323 -1.79 1.99 4.87
CA ASN A 323 -1.33 0.62 4.59
C ASN A 323 -1.40 -0.31 5.82
N TYR A 324 -1.68 0.24 6.99
CA TYR A 324 -1.86 -0.52 8.23
C TYR A 324 -3.32 -0.89 8.53
N ALA A 325 -4.28 -0.18 7.92
CA ALA A 325 -5.70 -0.35 8.21
C ALA A 325 -6.44 -1.12 7.12
N ALA A 326 -6.07 -0.92 5.85
CA ALA A 326 -6.76 -1.55 4.73
C ALA A 326 -5.78 -2.01 3.65
N LEU A 327 -6.15 -3.10 3.00
CA LEU A 327 -5.46 -3.61 1.82
C LEU A 327 -6.12 -3.05 0.58
N HIS A 328 -5.31 -2.82 -0.44
CA HIS A 328 -5.80 -2.32 -1.72
C HIS A 328 -5.49 -3.26 -2.88
N ALA A 329 -6.36 -3.20 -3.87
CA ALA A 329 -6.28 -3.98 -5.09
C ALA A 329 -6.78 -3.15 -6.28
N ARG A 330 -6.66 -3.71 -7.47
CA ARG A 330 -7.21 -3.10 -8.69
C ARG A 330 -7.76 -4.19 -9.59
N THR A 331 -8.96 -3.98 -10.12
CA THR A 331 -9.48 -4.89 -11.17
C THR A 331 -8.64 -4.77 -12.45
N ALA A 332 -8.62 -5.80 -13.27
CA ALA A 332 -8.07 -5.70 -14.62
C ALA A 332 -8.81 -4.61 -15.41
N PHE A 333 -8.16 -4.06 -16.42
CA PHE A 333 -8.76 -3.00 -17.22
C PHE A 333 -8.38 -3.07 -18.70
N ASP A 334 -9.31 -2.57 -19.52
CA ASP A 334 -9.05 -2.23 -20.91
C ASP A 334 -8.70 -0.75 -21.01
N ASP A 335 -7.70 -0.45 -21.79
CA ASP A 335 -7.25 0.94 -21.98
C ASP A 335 -7.67 1.48 -23.36
N TRP A 336 -7.58 2.79 -23.46
CA TRP A 336 -7.76 3.48 -24.73
C TRP A 336 -6.54 3.27 -25.63
N PRO A 337 -6.70 3.10 -26.93
CA PRO A 337 -5.57 2.98 -27.85
C PRO A 337 -4.76 4.28 -27.95
N GLU A 338 -5.42 5.44 -27.74
CA GLU A 338 -4.77 6.75 -27.83
C GLU A 338 -3.98 7.02 -26.53
N PRO A 339 -2.65 7.26 -26.60
CA PRO A 339 -1.80 7.44 -25.42
C PRO A 339 -2.30 8.51 -24.46
N GLN A 340 -2.81 9.64 -24.97
CA GLN A 340 -3.31 10.76 -24.17
C GLN A 340 -4.61 10.46 -23.43
N ARG A 341 -5.31 9.38 -23.76
CA ARG A 341 -6.55 8.95 -23.10
C ARG A 341 -6.35 7.78 -22.16
N LYS A 342 -5.17 7.15 -22.18
CA LYS A 342 -4.88 5.99 -21.35
C LYS A 342 -5.10 6.30 -19.87
N ARG A 343 -5.49 5.27 -19.13
CA ARG A 343 -5.60 5.32 -17.66
C ARG A 343 -4.29 5.81 -17.04
N HIS A 344 -4.38 6.84 -16.24
CA HIS A 344 -3.21 7.45 -15.63
C HIS A 344 -3.55 7.94 -14.22
N LEU A 345 -2.88 7.39 -13.22
CA LEU A 345 -2.94 7.89 -11.86
C LEU A 345 -1.55 8.38 -11.45
N LEU A 346 -1.52 9.36 -10.55
CA LEU A 346 -0.34 9.73 -9.79
C LEU A 346 -0.37 9.00 -8.45
N ARG A 347 0.80 8.57 -7.96
CA ARG A 347 0.95 7.92 -6.66
C ARG A 347 1.94 8.67 -5.78
N LEU A 348 1.58 8.87 -4.52
CA LEU A 348 2.49 9.28 -3.45
C LEU A 348 2.59 8.17 -2.41
N TRP A 349 3.78 7.95 -1.91
CA TRP A 349 4.04 7.24 -0.68
C TRP A 349 4.44 8.26 0.37
N LEU A 350 3.81 8.18 1.54
CA LEU A 350 4.04 9.12 2.62
C LEU A 350 4.43 8.37 3.90
N SER A 351 5.38 8.93 4.63
CA SER A 351 5.54 8.65 6.04
C SER A 351 4.56 9.51 6.82
N SER A 352 3.76 8.89 7.69
CA SER A 352 2.80 9.64 8.52
C SER A 352 3.54 10.50 9.54
N HIS A 353 2.96 11.67 9.86
CA HIS A 353 3.42 12.51 10.99
C HIS A 353 3.00 11.91 12.35
N THR A 354 2.29 10.80 12.33
CA THR A 354 1.82 10.10 13.53
C THR A 354 2.73 8.91 13.80
N ASP A 355 3.31 8.87 14.99
CA ASP A 355 4.06 7.70 15.48
C ASP A 355 3.05 6.59 15.80
N ARG A 356 2.69 5.78 14.80
CA ARG A 356 1.81 4.63 15.00
C ARG A 356 2.57 3.53 15.73
N PRO A 357 2.08 3.04 16.89
CA PRO A 357 2.69 1.92 17.57
C PRO A 357 2.60 0.65 16.71
N VAL A 358 3.74 0.06 16.42
CA VAL A 358 3.87 -1.23 15.72
C VAL A 358 5.04 -2.00 16.29
N VAL A 359 4.98 -3.32 16.27
CA VAL A 359 6.10 -4.15 16.73
C VAL A 359 7.36 -3.90 15.90
N PRO A 360 8.56 -3.95 16.49
CA PRO A 360 9.80 -3.74 15.77
C PRO A 360 9.92 -4.62 14.52
N GLY A 361 10.30 -4.03 13.39
CA GLY A 361 10.44 -4.74 12.12
C GLY A 361 9.13 -5.05 11.39
N PHE A 362 8.01 -4.46 11.82
CA PHE A 362 6.73 -4.64 11.15
C PHE A 362 6.71 -4.02 9.76
N GLY A 363 6.24 -4.81 8.80
CA GLY A 363 6.16 -4.40 7.40
C GLY A 363 7.54 -4.39 6.69
N LYS A 364 7.53 -4.13 5.39
CA LYS A 364 8.75 -4.08 4.55
C LYS A 364 9.70 -2.99 4.98
N ASN A 365 9.15 -1.93 5.51
CA ASN A 365 9.88 -0.71 5.72
C ASN A 365 10.39 -0.52 7.13
N GLY A 366 10.18 -1.33 8.08
CA GLY A 366 10.67 -1.10 9.44
C GLY A 366 11.32 0.31 9.66
N VAL A 367 11.54 0.75 10.83
CA VAL A 367 12.09 2.11 11.11
C VAL A 367 13.37 2.45 10.32
N VAL A 368 14.17 1.46 9.94
CA VAL A 368 15.43 1.65 9.19
C VAL A 368 15.17 1.98 7.72
N GLN A 369 14.16 1.37 7.12
CA GLN A 369 13.85 1.61 5.70
C GLN A 369 13.07 2.91 5.47
N HIS A 370 12.21 3.33 6.39
CA HIS A 370 11.63 4.67 6.34
C HIS A 370 12.72 5.76 6.27
N ARG A 371 13.81 5.60 7.04
CA ARG A 371 14.96 6.52 6.96
C ARG A 371 15.70 6.43 5.63
N ALA A 372 15.85 5.23 5.06
CA ALA A 372 16.48 5.05 3.75
C ALA A 372 15.63 5.59 2.60
N GLN A 373 14.31 5.66 2.79
CA GLN A 373 13.35 6.17 1.81
C GLN A 373 12.98 7.64 2.02
N SER A 374 13.48 8.28 3.11
CA SER A 374 13.22 9.69 3.37
C SER A 374 13.61 10.55 2.16
N ARG A 375 12.87 11.63 1.92
CA ARG A 375 13.06 12.48 0.75
C ARG A 375 14.39 13.27 0.76
N ASP A 376 14.93 13.54 1.93
CA ASP A 376 16.23 14.23 2.13
C ASP A 376 17.43 13.31 1.89
N GLY A 377 17.23 11.99 1.84
CA GLY A 377 18.23 11.04 1.39
C GLY A 377 18.49 11.24 -0.10
N ALA A 378 19.63 11.82 -0.48
CA ALA A 378 19.97 12.04 -1.88
C ALA A 378 19.94 10.72 -2.66
N SER A 379 19.18 10.69 -3.76
CA SER A 379 19.35 9.65 -4.76
C SER A 379 20.60 9.98 -5.56
N GLU A 380 21.58 9.07 -5.58
CA GLU A 380 22.77 9.19 -6.43
C GLU A 380 22.50 8.73 -7.88
N HIS A 381 21.25 8.33 -8.18
CA HIS A 381 20.91 7.89 -9.52
C HIS A 381 21.03 9.05 -10.52
N PRO A 382 21.72 8.87 -11.67
CA PRO A 382 21.94 9.95 -12.64
C PRO A 382 20.65 10.52 -13.24
N ASP A 383 19.57 9.75 -13.24
CA ASP A 383 18.25 10.16 -13.75
C ASP A 383 17.31 10.63 -12.64
N ALA A 384 17.81 10.90 -11.43
CA ALA A 384 16.99 11.42 -10.34
C ALA A 384 16.33 12.76 -10.72
N ARG A 385 15.07 12.94 -10.34
CA ARG A 385 14.26 14.14 -10.61
C ARG A 385 13.82 14.75 -9.30
N PHE A 386 13.89 16.07 -9.19
CA PHE A 386 13.61 16.77 -7.95
C PHE A 386 12.63 17.94 -8.10
N SER A 387 12.06 18.15 -9.29
CA SER A 387 11.03 19.15 -9.54
C SER A 387 9.71 18.50 -9.92
N ILE A 388 8.60 19.19 -9.61
CA ILE A 388 7.27 18.69 -9.99
C ILE A 388 7.07 18.75 -11.49
N SER A 389 7.69 19.71 -12.17
CA SER A 389 7.63 19.86 -13.61
C SER A 389 8.21 18.64 -14.33
N GLU A 390 9.32 18.10 -13.83
CA GLU A 390 9.91 16.86 -14.36
C GLU A 390 9.10 15.63 -13.96
N MET A 391 8.68 15.55 -12.68
CA MET A 391 7.97 14.40 -12.14
C MET A 391 6.52 14.29 -12.63
N SER A 392 5.93 15.34 -13.17
CA SER A 392 4.58 15.27 -13.78
C SER A 392 4.55 14.50 -15.11
N VAL A 393 5.71 14.21 -15.69
CA VAL A 393 5.87 13.42 -16.92
C VAL A 393 6.25 11.98 -16.55
N PRO A 394 5.47 10.96 -17.00
CA PRO A 394 5.82 9.57 -16.72
C PRO A 394 7.14 9.18 -17.37
N ARG A 395 7.96 8.39 -16.66
CA ARG A 395 9.14 7.75 -17.26
C ARG A 395 8.64 6.66 -18.23
N LEU A 396 9.03 6.76 -19.45
CA LEU A 396 8.87 5.67 -20.43
C LEU A 396 10.04 4.70 -20.18
N ILE A 397 9.84 3.72 -19.30
CA ILE A 397 10.80 2.64 -19.11
C ILE A 397 10.69 1.75 -20.35
N SER A 398 11.77 1.69 -21.11
CA SER A 398 11.93 0.82 -22.29
C SER A 398 12.03 -0.64 -21.91
#